data_eda1a44926ea31e16739988823629118
#
_entry.id   eda1a44926ea31e16739988823629118
#
_cell.length_a   1.000
_cell.length_b   1.000
_cell.length_c   1.000
_cell.angle_alpha   90.00
_cell.angle_beta   90.00
_cell.angle_gamma   90.00
#
_symmetry.space_group_name_H-M   'P 1'
#
loop_
_entity.id
_entity.type
_entity.pdbx_description
1 polymer ?
#
loop_
_entity_poly.entity_id
_entity_poly.type
_entity_poly.pdbx_seq_one_letter_code
_entity_poly.pdbx_strand_id
1 'polypeptide(L)'
;MLACFCIVVSNLVSMSRWTEDRNVNDDACYLRQAHLFQRFGLDGLDTTLARDDDGYMIGKMRKFPTWNPAWESKDSPCHNFIPALDKRILVYPPGTGFVLALFPAGYQVIPLYRVCTILVFGFAVAGIWLARSRRELAIAAIFGCMAVYMMINPAKSSYSVAPTMVICAAAAWLTARLFSTPARHPLLLTIGIGLLIGLSVNFRIPNLFLSAGYCLYFLVEFVRQRSRKNFVRGVGFGVALLLGMVPTLVANAINAGSPFSTTYDGANAIAPELDFEVVWSYLTDLQFPLLLIAIAWTALAWRRGQNQIAFVVSANLAVNIVFFLTHPLFTPYYTIPVAALSLWTLLYGTLMASGTHEAARSPAGLAVAGLR
;
A
#
# COMPACT_ATOMS: atom_id res chain seq x y z
N MET A 1 23.02 -10.41 -6.53
CA MET A 1 21.99 -10.96 -7.40
C MET A 1 21.63 -12.42 -7.08
N LEU A 2 22.60 -13.36 -7.08
CA LEU A 2 22.34 -14.78 -6.80
C LEU A 2 21.58 -14.99 -5.47
N ALA A 3 22.00 -14.36 -4.36
CA ALA A 3 21.35 -14.48 -3.07
C ALA A 3 19.88 -14.02 -3.11
N CYS A 4 19.60 -12.87 -3.76
CA CYS A 4 18.21 -12.39 -3.92
C CYS A 4 17.37 -13.37 -4.75
N PHE A 5 17.93 -13.93 -5.82
CA PHE A 5 17.28 -14.95 -6.63
C PHE A 5 16.96 -16.21 -5.82
N CYS A 6 17.94 -16.71 -5.03
CA CYS A 6 17.73 -17.88 -4.16
C CYS A 6 16.63 -17.64 -3.12
N ILE A 7 16.58 -16.44 -2.53
CA ILE A 7 15.50 -16.09 -1.58
C ILE A 7 14.15 -16.10 -2.27
N VAL A 8 14.03 -15.49 -3.45
CA VAL A 8 12.76 -15.48 -4.20
C VAL A 8 12.32 -16.88 -4.56
N VAL A 9 13.23 -17.72 -5.08
CA VAL A 9 12.93 -19.12 -5.42
C VAL A 9 12.51 -19.90 -4.19
N SER A 10 13.25 -19.78 -3.08
CA SER A 10 12.89 -20.40 -1.80
C SER A 10 11.49 -20.01 -1.35
N ASN A 11 11.14 -18.72 -1.47
CA ASN A 11 9.83 -18.22 -1.11
C ASN A 11 8.72 -18.76 -2.02
N LEU A 12 8.95 -18.79 -3.34
CA LEU A 12 7.98 -19.35 -4.30
C LEU A 12 7.73 -20.85 -4.05
N VAL A 13 8.79 -21.59 -3.69
CA VAL A 13 8.69 -23.00 -3.29
C VAL A 13 7.95 -23.14 -1.96
N SER A 14 8.23 -22.28 -0.98
CA SER A 14 7.51 -22.26 0.30
C SER A 14 6.01 -22.03 0.10
N MET A 15 5.64 -21.05 -0.75
CA MET A 15 4.24 -20.75 -1.06
C MET A 15 3.48 -21.92 -1.69
N SER A 16 4.16 -22.83 -2.39
CA SER A 16 3.51 -24.01 -2.96
C SER A 16 2.96 -24.99 -1.90
N ARG A 17 3.42 -24.85 -0.66
CA ARG A 17 2.98 -25.66 0.50
C ARG A 17 1.91 -24.97 1.35
N TRP A 18 1.49 -23.75 0.98
CA TRP A 18 0.49 -23.02 1.71
C TRP A 18 -0.90 -23.57 1.48
N THR A 19 -1.75 -23.41 2.50
CA THR A 19 -3.19 -23.63 2.40
C THR A 19 -3.91 -22.30 2.19
N GLU A 20 -5.03 -22.32 1.50
CA GLU A 20 -5.87 -21.12 1.29
C GLU A 20 -6.62 -20.71 2.57
N ASP A 21 -6.87 -21.65 3.48
CA ASP A 21 -7.55 -21.41 4.75
C ASP A 21 -6.53 -21.16 5.85
N ARG A 22 -6.34 -19.90 6.21
CA ARG A 22 -5.45 -19.48 7.30
C ARG A 22 -6.19 -19.20 8.61
N ASN A 23 -7.50 -19.41 8.63
CA ASN A 23 -8.39 -19.21 9.79
C ASN A 23 -8.31 -17.80 10.40
N VAL A 24 -8.13 -16.78 9.56
CA VAL A 24 -8.15 -15.37 9.95
C VAL A 24 -9.42 -14.74 9.39
N ASN A 25 -10.17 -14.05 10.22
CA ASN A 25 -11.47 -13.45 9.86
C ASN A 25 -11.38 -12.57 8.61
N ASP A 26 -10.40 -11.65 8.57
CA ASP A 26 -10.18 -10.74 7.43
C ASP A 26 -9.99 -11.49 6.11
N ASP A 27 -9.20 -12.55 6.15
CA ASP A 27 -8.85 -13.34 4.96
C ASP A 27 -10.09 -14.07 4.40
N ALA A 28 -10.93 -14.63 5.27
CA ALA A 28 -12.20 -15.25 4.85
C ALA A 28 -13.14 -14.23 4.21
N CYS A 29 -13.13 -12.99 4.69
CA CYS A 29 -13.95 -11.91 4.16
C CYS A 29 -13.49 -11.45 2.78
N TYR A 30 -12.18 -11.39 2.53
CA TYR A 30 -11.66 -11.16 1.17
C TYR A 30 -11.97 -12.32 0.21
N LEU A 31 -11.91 -13.56 0.69
CA LEU A 31 -12.30 -14.72 -0.13
C LEU A 31 -13.80 -14.73 -0.43
N ARG A 32 -14.65 -14.32 0.53
CA ARG A 32 -16.08 -14.11 0.26
C ARG A 32 -16.30 -13.06 -0.81
N GLN A 33 -15.61 -11.93 -0.73
CA GLN A 33 -15.72 -10.88 -1.74
C GLN A 33 -15.26 -11.39 -3.13
N ALA A 34 -14.19 -12.18 -3.18
CA ALA A 34 -13.76 -12.82 -4.42
C ALA A 34 -14.82 -13.78 -4.97
N HIS A 35 -15.46 -14.56 -4.10
CA HIS A 35 -16.56 -15.46 -4.47
C HIS A 35 -17.75 -14.70 -5.06
N LEU A 36 -18.13 -13.55 -4.47
CA LEU A 36 -19.17 -12.70 -5.03
C LEU A 36 -18.83 -12.18 -6.43
N PHE A 37 -17.59 -11.76 -6.67
CA PHE A 37 -17.14 -11.36 -8.00
C PHE A 37 -17.16 -12.52 -9.00
N GLN A 38 -16.79 -13.73 -8.58
CA GLN A 38 -16.82 -14.91 -9.45
C GLN A 38 -18.25 -15.34 -9.81
N ARG A 39 -19.22 -15.17 -8.89
CA ARG A 39 -20.63 -15.50 -9.13
C ARG A 39 -21.37 -14.45 -9.95
N PHE A 40 -21.14 -13.19 -9.64
CA PHE A 40 -21.99 -12.09 -10.09
C PHE A 40 -21.25 -11.04 -10.95
N GLY A 41 -19.97 -11.25 -11.27
CA GLY A 41 -19.17 -10.26 -11.98
C GLY A 41 -19.10 -8.93 -11.23
N LEU A 42 -19.34 -7.80 -11.90
CA LEU A 42 -19.32 -6.49 -11.27
C LEU A 42 -20.45 -6.27 -10.26
N ASP A 43 -21.56 -6.99 -10.37
CA ASP A 43 -22.64 -6.95 -9.38
C ASP A 43 -22.19 -7.51 -8.02
N GLY A 44 -21.06 -8.22 -7.97
CA GLY A 44 -20.37 -8.63 -6.74
C GLY A 44 -19.82 -7.47 -5.91
N LEU A 45 -19.89 -6.22 -6.40
CA LEU A 45 -19.67 -5.02 -5.59
C LEU A 45 -20.74 -4.83 -4.50
N ASP A 46 -21.95 -5.30 -4.71
CA ASP A 46 -22.95 -5.41 -3.64
C ASP A 46 -22.60 -6.58 -2.73
N THR A 47 -22.17 -6.24 -1.52
CA THR A 47 -21.66 -7.22 -0.55
C THR A 47 -22.68 -7.59 0.53
N THR A 48 -23.95 -7.27 0.30
CA THR A 48 -25.07 -7.60 1.21
C THR A 48 -24.99 -9.08 1.64
N LEU A 49 -25.18 -9.34 2.93
CA LEU A 49 -25.12 -10.70 3.47
C LEU A 49 -26.19 -11.61 2.86
N ALA A 50 -27.34 -11.06 2.42
CA ALA A 50 -28.37 -11.80 1.72
C ALA A 50 -27.90 -12.47 0.42
N ARG A 51 -26.75 -12.05 -0.17
CA ARG A 51 -26.11 -12.71 -1.32
C ARG A 51 -25.29 -13.95 -0.97
N ASP A 52 -25.23 -14.32 0.32
CA ASP A 52 -24.61 -15.57 0.77
C ASP A 52 -25.63 -16.73 0.79
N ASP A 53 -26.51 -16.75 -0.23
CA ASP A 53 -27.58 -17.74 -0.41
C ASP A 53 -27.06 -19.18 -0.62
N ASP A 54 -25.79 -19.35 -0.99
CA ASP A 54 -25.08 -20.61 -1.11
C ASP A 54 -24.32 -21.03 0.16
N GLY A 55 -24.36 -20.19 1.21
CA GLY A 55 -23.72 -20.46 2.50
C GLY A 55 -22.20 -20.46 2.47
N TYR A 56 -21.58 -19.84 1.46
CA TYR A 56 -20.10 -19.81 1.31
C TYR A 56 -19.41 -19.22 2.54
N MET A 57 -19.85 -18.04 3.01
CA MET A 57 -19.23 -17.36 4.16
C MET A 57 -19.40 -18.17 5.44
N ILE A 58 -20.61 -18.68 5.69
CA ILE A 58 -20.89 -19.53 6.86
C ILE A 58 -20.05 -20.80 6.83
N GLY A 59 -19.93 -21.44 5.66
CA GLY A 59 -19.09 -22.62 5.47
C GLY A 59 -17.60 -22.36 5.76
N LYS A 60 -17.12 -21.15 5.47
CA LYS A 60 -15.75 -20.72 5.83
C LYS A 60 -15.62 -20.47 7.32
N MET A 61 -16.58 -19.75 7.93
CA MET A 61 -16.53 -19.36 9.35
C MET A 61 -16.66 -20.53 10.30
N ARG A 62 -17.43 -21.56 9.96
CA ARG A 62 -17.54 -22.79 10.79
C ARG A 62 -16.21 -23.52 10.96
N LYS A 63 -15.22 -23.26 10.12
CA LYS A 63 -13.87 -23.82 10.25
C LYS A 63 -12.99 -23.07 11.25
N PHE A 64 -13.41 -21.91 11.73
CA PHE A 64 -12.62 -21.15 12.69
C PHE A 64 -12.71 -21.74 14.10
N PRO A 65 -11.59 -21.82 14.83
CA PRO A 65 -11.59 -22.29 16.23
C PRO A 65 -12.48 -21.45 17.16
N THR A 66 -12.68 -20.18 16.80
CA THR A 66 -13.48 -19.21 17.54
C THR A 66 -14.91 -19.08 17.03
N TRP A 67 -15.37 -20.04 16.20
CA TRP A 67 -16.70 -19.96 15.61
C TRP A 67 -17.80 -19.82 16.67
N ASN A 68 -18.75 -18.92 16.41
CA ASN A 68 -19.89 -18.65 17.25
C ASN A 68 -21.18 -18.72 16.40
N PRO A 69 -22.21 -19.50 16.79
CA PRO A 69 -23.50 -19.54 16.09
C PRO A 69 -24.18 -18.18 15.88
N ALA A 70 -23.94 -17.20 16.75
CA ALA A 70 -24.45 -15.85 16.60
C ALA A 70 -23.95 -15.14 15.31
N TRP A 71 -22.84 -15.58 14.75
CA TRP A 71 -22.31 -15.06 13.50
C TRP A 71 -23.20 -15.38 12.29
N GLU A 72 -24.03 -16.39 12.37
CA GLU A 72 -24.99 -16.73 11.30
C GLU A 72 -26.12 -15.72 11.18
N SER A 73 -26.45 -14.99 12.26
CA SER A 73 -27.65 -14.13 12.28
C SER A 73 -27.39 -12.64 12.49
N LYS A 74 -26.52 -12.26 13.43
CA LYS A 74 -26.39 -10.85 13.84
C LYS A 74 -24.97 -10.30 13.78
N ASP A 75 -23.96 -11.10 14.13
CA ASP A 75 -22.58 -10.65 14.38
C ASP A 75 -21.59 -11.26 13.42
N SER A 76 -21.94 -11.33 12.12
CA SER A 76 -21.03 -11.85 11.10
C SER A 76 -19.73 -11.05 11.07
N PRO A 77 -18.55 -11.69 11.25
CA PRO A 77 -17.27 -11.00 11.17
C PRO A 77 -17.13 -10.18 9.90
N CYS A 78 -16.44 -9.05 9.98
CA CYS A 78 -16.21 -8.12 8.88
C CYS A 78 -17.50 -7.54 8.24
N HIS A 79 -18.66 -7.72 8.82
CA HIS A 79 -19.90 -7.15 8.32
C HIS A 79 -20.45 -6.11 9.30
N ASN A 80 -20.86 -4.98 8.75
CA ASN A 80 -21.57 -3.96 9.49
C ASN A 80 -23.02 -3.87 9.03
N PHE A 81 -23.89 -3.50 9.95
CA PHE A 81 -25.27 -3.17 9.64
C PHE A 81 -25.37 -1.68 9.30
N ILE A 82 -25.94 -1.36 8.15
CA ILE A 82 -26.22 0.00 7.71
C ILE A 82 -27.71 0.29 7.92
N PRO A 83 -28.10 0.99 9.00
CA PRO A 83 -29.50 1.16 9.35
C PRO A 83 -30.32 1.88 8.27
N ALA A 84 -29.72 2.88 7.60
CA ALA A 84 -30.37 3.66 6.55
C ALA A 84 -30.79 2.83 5.33
N LEU A 85 -30.18 1.67 5.10
CA LEU A 85 -30.46 0.79 3.96
C LEU A 85 -31.03 -0.57 4.40
N ASP A 86 -31.15 -0.81 5.69
CA ASP A 86 -31.53 -2.10 6.28
C ASP A 86 -30.68 -3.27 5.72
N LYS A 87 -29.36 -3.03 5.57
CA LYS A 87 -28.44 -3.97 4.96
C LYS A 87 -27.27 -4.32 5.87
N ARG A 88 -26.87 -5.59 5.86
CA ARG A 88 -25.58 -6.05 6.38
C ARG A 88 -24.62 -6.20 5.24
N ILE A 89 -23.51 -5.48 5.29
CA ILE A 89 -22.54 -5.37 4.22
C ILE A 89 -21.14 -5.67 4.72
N LEU A 90 -20.28 -6.11 3.81
CA LEU A 90 -18.86 -6.27 4.08
C LEU A 90 -18.18 -4.90 4.24
N VAL A 91 -17.31 -4.76 5.26
CA VAL A 91 -16.64 -3.50 5.56
C VAL A 91 -15.46 -3.20 4.63
N TYR A 92 -14.83 -4.22 4.04
CA TYR A 92 -13.61 -4.05 3.26
C TYR A 92 -13.83 -3.50 1.86
N PRO A 93 -12.89 -2.68 1.34
CA PRO A 93 -12.91 -2.19 -0.03
C PRO A 93 -12.74 -3.31 -1.04
N PRO A 94 -13.19 -3.14 -2.30
CA PRO A 94 -13.40 -4.23 -3.25
C PRO A 94 -12.12 -4.81 -3.88
N GLY A 95 -10.99 -4.08 -3.85
CA GLY A 95 -9.83 -4.40 -4.68
C GLY A 95 -9.17 -5.73 -4.36
N THR A 96 -9.05 -6.10 -3.08
CA THR A 96 -8.43 -7.37 -2.69
C THR A 96 -9.28 -8.55 -3.17
N GLY A 97 -10.59 -8.50 -2.94
CA GLY A 97 -11.52 -9.53 -3.42
C GLY A 97 -11.53 -9.61 -4.95
N PHE A 98 -11.51 -8.47 -5.64
CA PHE A 98 -11.45 -8.45 -7.10
C PHE A 98 -10.20 -9.12 -7.66
N VAL A 99 -9.01 -8.82 -7.11
CA VAL A 99 -7.75 -9.43 -7.58
C VAL A 99 -7.73 -10.93 -7.25
N LEU A 100 -8.22 -11.36 -6.09
CA LEU A 100 -8.38 -12.77 -5.76
C LEU A 100 -9.34 -13.48 -6.71
N ALA A 101 -10.40 -12.82 -7.15
CA ALA A 101 -11.37 -13.38 -8.09
C ALA A 101 -10.81 -13.71 -9.48
N LEU A 102 -9.65 -13.14 -9.85
CA LEU A 102 -8.96 -13.44 -11.11
C LEU A 102 -8.35 -14.85 -11.14
N PHE A 103 -8.25 -15.51 -9.98
CA PHE A 103 -7.70 -16.85 -9.84
C PHE A 103 -8.80 -17.87 -9.53
N PRO A 104 -8.61 -19.15 -9.86
CA PRO A 104 -9.61 -20.20 -9.62
C PRO A 104 -10.00 -20.30 -8.13
N ALA A 105 -11.28 -20.54 -7.86
CA ALA A 105 -11.77 -20.77 -6.51
C ALA A 105 -11.02 -21.91 -5.81
N GLY A 106 -10.62 -21.67 -4.55
CA GLY A 106 -9.79 -22.61 -3.79
C GLY A 106 -8.29 -22.55 -4.12
N TYR A 107 -7.89 -21.76 -5.12
CA TYR A 107 -6.49 -21.49 -5.46
C TYR A 107 -6.30 -20.01 -5.84
N GLN A 108 -6.56 -19.12 -4.88
CA GLN A 108 -6.61 -17.66 -5.08
C GLN A 108 -5.43 -16.95 -4.40
N VAL A 109 -5.11 -17.36 -3.19
CA VAL A 109 -4.12 -16.70 -2.32
C VAL A 109 -2.69 -16.94 -2.81
N ILE A 110 -2.36 -18.19 -3.12
CA ILE A 110 -1.01 -18.57 -3.58
C ILE A 110 -0.62 -17.81 -4.86
N PRO A 111 -1.44 -17.78 -5.93
CA PRO A 111 -1.11 -17.00 -7.13
C PRO A 111 -0.99 -15.51 -6.85
N LEU A 112 -1.87 -14.92 -6.01
CA LEU A 112 -1.79 -13.51 -5.63
C LEU A 112 -0.41 -13.19 -5.05
N TYR A 113 0.03 -13.95 -4.05
CA TYR A 113 1.32 -13.73 -3.40
C TYR A 113 2.50 -13.99 -4.34
N ARG A 114 2.42 -14.99 -5.22
CA ARG A 114 3.45 -15.26 -6.23
C ARG A 114 3.61 -14.08 -7.19
N VAL A 115 2.51 -13.58 -7.74
CA VAL A 115 2.53 -12.42 -8.65
C VAL A 115 3.09 -11.19 -7.96
N CYS A 116 2.60 -10.86 -6.76
CA CYS A 116 3.10 -9.71 -6.01
C CYS A 116 4.59 -9.86 -5.65
N THR A 117 5.04 -11.07 -5.27
CA THR A 117 6.45 -11.36 -4.99
C THR A 117 7.34 -11.12 -6.19
N ILE A 118 6.93 -11.61 -7.37
CA ILE A 118 7.68 -11.42 -8.62
C ILE A 118 7.75 -9.94 -8.99
N LEU A 119 6.64 -9.20 -8.85
CA LEU A 119 6.60 -7.77 -9.15
C LEU A 119 7.49 -6.96 -8.21
N VAL A 120 7.42 -7.18 -6.89
CA VAL A 120 8.31 -6.50 -5.93
C VAL A 120 9.76 -6.88 -6.15
N PHE A 121 10.04 -8.14 -6.49
CA PHE A 121 11.39 -8.55 -6.88
C PHE A 121 11.87 -7.83 -8.14
N GLY A 122 11.00 -7.61 -9.13
CA GLY A 122 11.31 -6.80 -10.31
C GLY A 122 11.76 -5.38 -9.93
N PHE A 123 11.09 -4.74 -8.97
CA PHE A 123 11.53 -3.45 -8.42
C PHE A 123 12.86 -3.55 -7.68
N ALA A 124 13.10 -4.62 -6.92
CA ALA A 124 14.40 -4.83 -6.28
C ALA A 124 15.52 -4.96 -7.32
N VAL A 125 15.32 -5.71 -8.39
CA VAL A 125 16.27 -5.84 -9.52
C VAL A 125 16.51 -4.48 -10.17
N ALA A 126 15.46 -3.68 -10.39
CA ALA A 126 15.62 -2.32 -10.92
C ALA A 126 16.47 -1.43 -9.99
N GLY A 127 16.30 -1.55 -8.68
CA GLY A 127 17.16 -0.89 -7.68
C GLY A 127 18.63 -1.35 -7.79
N ILE A 128 18.85 -2.65 -7.93
CA ILE A 128 20.19 -3.23 -8.12
C ILE A 128 20.85 -2.71 -9.39
N TRP A 129 20.12 -2.57 -10.48
CA TRP A 129 20.64 -2.02 -11.74
C TRP A 129 20.98 -0.54 -11.67
N LEU A 130 20.31 0.22 -10.83
CA LEU A 130 20.63 1.63 -10.59
C LEU A 130 21.84 1.83 -9.69
N ALA A 131 22.22 0.81 -8.91
CA ALA A 131 23.33 0.87 -7.96
C ALA A 131 24.67 0.97 -8.71
N ARG A 132 25.50 1.95 -8.32
CA ARG A 132 26.79 2.24 -8.95
C ARG A 132 27.98 1.88 -8.05
N SER A 133 27.74 1.72 -6.75
CA SER A 133 28.75 1.33 -5.78
C SER A 133 28.39 0.01 -5.10
N ARG A 134 29.40 -0.71 -4.57
CA ARG A 134 29.17 -1.93 -3.78
C ARG A 134 28.23 -1.69 -2.58
N ARG A 135 28.31 -0.50 -1.96
CA ARG A 135 27.45 -0.12 -0.84
C ARG A 135 25.99 0.03 -1.28
N GLU A 136 25.74 0.73 -2.37
CA GLU A 136 24.40 0.89 -2.94
C GLU A 136 23.80 -0.45 -3.38
N LEU A 137 24.62 -1.30 -3.99
CA LEU A 137 24.23 -2.65 -4.38
C LEU A 137 23.82 -3.49 -3.17
N ALA A 138 24.60 -3.45 -2.08
CA ALA A 138 24.29 -4.17 -0.85
C ALA A 138 22.96 -3.66 -0.23
N ILE A 139 22.79 -2.33 -0.14
CA ILE A 139 21.56 -1.72 0.40
C ILE A 139 20.35 -2.12 -0.44
N ALA A 140 20.42 -2.02 -1.77
CA ALA A 140 19.33 -2.38 -2.66
C ALA A 140 18.97 -3.87 -2.56
N ALA A 141 19.97 -4.75 -2.46
CA ALA A 141 19.76 -6.19 -2.32
C ALA A 141 19.13 -6.55 -0.96
N ILE A 142 19.65 -6.02 0.14
CA ILE A 142 19.12 -6.27 1.50
C ILE A 142 17.68 -5.77 1.59
N PHE A 143 17.44 -4.54 1.13
CA PHE A 143 16.08 -3.97 1.17
C PHE A 143 15.10 -4.75 0.30
N GLY A 144 15.50 -5.14 -0.91
CA GLY A 144 14.65 -5.96 -1.79
C GLY A 144 14.28 -7.30 -1.16
N CYS A 145 15.23 -8.00 -0.52
CA CYS A 145 14.95 -9.23 0.22
C CYS A 145 14.00 -9.00 1.39
N MET A 146 14.20 -7.93 2.15
CA MET A 146 13.33 -7.56 3.26
C MET A 146 11.91 -7.24 2.79
N ALA A 147 11.74 -6.49 1.71
CA ALA A 147 10.43 -6.14 1.15
C ALA A 147 9.65 -7.39 0.69
N VAL A 148 10.34 -8.33 0.03
CA VAL A 148 9.74 -9.62 -0.34
C VAL A 148 9.36 -10.43 0.90
N TYR A 149 10.24 -10.51 1.91
CA TYR A 149 9.96 -11.22 3.16
C TYR A 149 8.71 -10.66 3.88
N MET A 150 8.59 -9.33 3.98
CA MET A 150 7.43 -8.69 4.64
C MET A 150 6.09 -9.04 3.97
N MET A 151 6.08 -9.21 2.64
CA MET A 151 4.87 -9.64 1.94
C MET A 151 4.47 -11.09 2.23
N ILE A 152 5.47 -11.95 2.44
CA ILE A 152 5.29 -13.39 2.51
C ILE A 152 5.00 -13.87 3.91
N ASN A 153 5.32 -13.08 4.94
CA ASN A 153 5.09 -13.51 6.32
C ASN A 153 3.58 -13.75 6.56
N PRO A 154 3.10 -15.00 6.45
CA PRO A 154 1.66 -15.31 6.53
C PRO A 154 1.09 -15.07 7.92
N ALA A 155 1.93 -15.05 8.95
CA ALA A 155 1.51 -14.83 10.33
C ALA A 155 1.22 -13.35 10.63
N LYS A 156 1.72 -12.43 9.78
CA LYS A 156 1.70 -11.00 10.07
C LYS A 156 1.11 -10.12 8.97
N SER A 157 0.66 -10.67 7.84
CA SER A 157 0.10 -9.86 6.75
C SER A 157 -1.26 -10.34 6.30
N SER A 158 -2.16 -9.40 6.09
CA SER A 158 -3.44 -9.62 5.41
C SER A 158 -3.24 -9.73 3.89
N TYR A 159 -4.15 -10.39 3.16
CA TYR A 159 -4.11 -10.50 1.69
C TYR A 159 -4.07 -9.14 0.98
N SER A 160 -4.59 -8.11 1.60
CA SER A 160 -4.57 -6.73 1.08
C SER A 160 -3.17 -6.10 1.07
N VAL A 161 -2.24 -6.60 1.87
CA VAL A 161 -0.88 -6.04 1.98
C VAL A 161 -0.06 -6.34 0.74
N ALA A 162 -0.14 -7.54 0.19
CA ALA A 162 0.67 -7.95 -0.96
C ALA A 162 0.50 -7.02 -2.19
N PRO A 163 -0.71 -6.75 -2.71
CA PRO A 163 -0.88 -5.80 -3.81
C PRO A 163 -0.54 -4.35 -3.40
N THR A 164 -0.77 -3.96 -2.15
CA THR A 164 -0.37 -2.64 -1.63
C THR A 164 1.15 -2.45 -1.72
N MET A 165 1.96 -3.47 -1.40
CA MET A 165 3.43 -3.40 -1.48
C MET A 165 3.92 -3.17 -2.91
N VAL A 166 3.29 -3.79 -3.90
CA VAL A 166 3.60 -3.57 -5.33
C VAL A 166 3.34 -2.10 -5.70
N ILE A 167 2.19 -1.57 -5.30
CA ILE A 167 1.84 -0.17 -5.57
C ILE A 167 2.79 0.79 -4.86
N CYS A 168 3.17 0.51 -3.61
CA CYS A 168 4.15 1.32 -2.88
C CYS A 168 5.50 1.37 -3.62
N ALA A 169 5.98 0.24 -4.13
CA ALA A 169 7.23 0.20 -4.90
C ALA A 169 7.13 1.00 -6.21
N ALA A 170 6.01 0.87 -6.95
CA ALA A 170 5.77 1.60 -8.19
C ALA A 170 5.63 3.11 -7.93
N ALA A 171 4.84 3.53 -6.94
CA ALA A 171 4.68 4.93 -6.57
C ALA A 171 6.01 5.55 -6.11
N ALA A 172 6.80 4.81 -5.34
CA ALA A 172 8.13 5.23 -4.91
C ALA A 172 9.09 5.44 -6.07
N TRP A 173 9.08 4.53 -7.06
CA TRP A 173 9.86 4.68 -8.29
C TRP A 173 9.48 5.97 -9.04
N LEU A 174 8.17 6.23 -9.23
CA LEU A 174 7.70 7.44 -9.89
C LEU A 174 8.06 8.69 -9.08
N THR A 175 7.98 8.63 -7.75
CA THR A 175 8.35 9.72 -6.85
C THR A 175 9.84 10.07 -6.96
N ALA A 176 10.70 9.08 -6.97
CA ALA A 176 12.13 9.27 -7.16
C ALA A 176 12.42 9.87 -8.56
N ARG A 177 11.75 9.37 -9.61
CA ARG A 177 11.84 9.93 -10.97
C ARG A 177 11.38 11.37 -11.03
N LEU A 178 10.37 11.75 -10.25
CA LEU A 178 9.83 13.11 -10.21
C LEU A 178 10.80 14.10 -9.57
N PHE A 179 11.53 13.70 -8.52
CA PHE A 179 12.28 14.61 -7.66
C PHE A 179 13.80 14.48 -7.76
N SER A 180 14.35 13.35 -8.19
CA SER A 180 15.81 13.13 -8.21
C SER A 180 16.47 13.47 -9.54
N THR A 181 15.70 13.61 -10.62
CA THR A 181 16.21 13.92 -11.96
C THR A 181 15.37 15.01 -12.60
N PRO A 182 15.90 15.82 -13.54
CA PRO A 182 15.07 16.72 -14.33
C PRO A 182 13.98 15.93 -15.06
N ALA A 183 12.78 15.96 -14.52
CA ALA A 183 11.68 15.14 -15.02
C ALA A 183 11.21 15.68 -16.39
N ARG A 184 11.25 14.84 -17.42
CA ARG A 184 10.80 15.20 -18.78
C ARG A 184 9.29 15.47 -18.84
N HIS A 185 8.51 14.75 -18.03
CA HIS A 185 7.04 14.86 -17.97
C HIS A 185 6.54 14.88 -16.51
N PRO A 186 6.78 15.97 -15.75
CA PRO A 186 6.49 15.99 -14.33
C PRO A 186 4.99 15.86 -14.01
N LEU A 187 4.11 16.36 -14.86
CA LEU A 187 2.66 16.24 -14.68
C LEU A 187 2.21 14.77 -14.83
N LEU A 188 2.71 14.04 -15.82
CA LEU A 188 2.37 12.62 -16.00
C LEU A 188 2.85 11.76 -14.82
N LEU A 189 4.06 12.04 -14.29
CA LEU A 189 4.56 11.35 -13.09
C LEU A 189 3.67 11.66 -11.88
N THR A 190 3.27 12.92 -11.72
CA THR A 190 2.36 13.33 -10.63
C THR A 190 1.00 12.64 -10.72
N ILE A 191 0.40 12.58 -11.91
CA ILE A 191 -0.85 11.88 -12.19
C ILE A 191 -0.67 10.37 -11.91
N GLY A 192 0.42 9.76 -12.38
CA GLY A 192 0.72 8.37 -12.13
C GLY A 192 0.84 8.02 -10.64
N ILE A 193 1.49 8.87 -9.84
CA ILE A 193 1.57 8.69 -8.39
C ILE A 193 0.18 8.78 -7.75
N GLY A 194 -0.61 9.81 -8.09
CA GLY A 194 -1.97 9.97 -7.58
C GLY A 194 -2.85 8.76 -7.89
N LEU A 195 -2.83 8.30 -9.15
CA LEU A 195 -3.58 7.13 -9.60
C LEU A 195 -3.18 5.85 -8.85
N LEU A 196 -1.88 5.61 -8.68
CA LEU A 196 -1.38 4.44 -7.95
C LEU A 196 -1.79 4.47 -6.47
N ILE A 197 -1.64 5.61 -5.80
CA ILE A 197 -2.06 5.72 -4.39
C ILE A 197 -3.58 5.55 -4.28
N GLY A 198 -4.37 6.18 -5.18
CA GLY A 198 -5.82 5.97 -5.24
C GLY A 198 -6.19 4.51 -5.47
N LEU A 199 -5.48 3.82 -6.37
CA LEU A 199 -5.67 2.39 -6.61
C LEU A 199 -5.38 1.57 -5.34
N SER A 200 -4.39 1.95 -4.53
CA SER A 200 -4.07 1.26 -3.28
C SER A 200 -5.19 1.33 -2.23
N VAL A 201 -6.02 2.38 -2.28
CA VAL A 201 -7.18 2.53 -1.37
C VAL A 201 -8.20 1.43 -1.60
N ASN A 202 -8.32 0.90 -2.84
CA ASN A 202 -9.20 -0.24 -3.12
C ASN A 202 -8.77 -1.54 -2.43
N PHE A 203 -7.54 -1.63 -1.98
CA PHE A 203 -7.07 -2.76 -1.17
C PHE A 203 -7.25 -2.51 0.32
N ARG A 204 -7.05 -1.25 0.76
CA ARG A 204 -7.15 -0.85 2.18
C ARG A 204 -7.47 0.63 2.28
N ILE A 205 -8.56 0.98 2.95
CA ILE A 205 -8.96 2.39 3.14
C ILE A 205 -7.85 3.25 3.80
N PRO A 206 -7.12 2.79 4.84
CA PRO A 206 -6.04 3.57 5.43
C PRO A 206 -4.90 3.92 4.47
N ASN A 207 -4.78 3.26 3.32
CA ASN A 207 -3.81 3.66 2.29
C ASN A 207 -4.07 5.07 1.73
N LEU A 208 -5.24 5.66 1.96
CA LEU A 208 -5.51 7.06 1.65
C LEU A 208 -4.51 7.99 2.33
N PHE A 209 -4.06 7.67 3.54
CA PHE A 209 -3.08 8.46 4.27
C PHE A 209 -1.68 8.46 3.62
N LEU A 210 -1.38 7.53 2.71
CA LEU A 210 -0.17 7.56 1.90
C LEU A 210 -0.13 8.75 0.94
N SER A 211 -1.27 9.39 0.68
CA SER A 211 -1.36 10.60 -0.13
C SER A 211 -0.97 11.88 0.62
N ALA A 212 -0.96 11.86 1.95
CA ALA A 212 -0.86 13.07 2.79
C ALA A 212 0.40 13.88 2.51
N GLY A 213 1.57 13.25 2.41
CA GLY A 213 2.82 13.92 2.12
C GLY A 213 2.85 14.59 0.75
N TYR A 214 2.20 13.97 -0.24
CA TYR A 214 2.08 14.56 -1.59
C TYR A 214 1.12 15.75 -1.60
N CYS A 215 -0.04 15.61 -0.95
CA CYS A 215 -1.01 16.72 -0.82
C CYS A 215 -0.37 17.93 -0.16
N LEU A 216 0.32 17.71 0.97
CA LEU A 216 1.03 18.78 1.68
C LEU A 216 2.15 19.39 0.82
N TYR A 217 2.93 18.57 0.12
CA TYR A 217 3.98 19.05 -0.78
C TYR A 217 3.41 19.96 -1.87
N PHE A 218 2.38 19.50 -2.61
CA PHE A 218 1.80 20.31 -3.70
C PHE A 218 1.12 21.58 -3.18
N LEU A 219 0.49 21.52 -2.01
CA LEU A 219 -0.08 22.69 -1.35
C LEU A 219 1.00 23.72 -1.00
N VAL A 220 2.09 23.30 -0.35
CA VAL A 220 3.21 24.17 0.03
C VAL A 220 3.87 24.78 -1.20
N GLU A 221 4.13 23.97 -2.24
CA GLU A 221 4.70 24.47 -3.50
C GLU A 221 3.79 25.50 -4.18
N PHE A 222 2.47 25.26 -4.18
CA PHE A 222 1.51 26.22 -4.73
C PHE A 222 1.48 27.52 -3.92
N VAL A 223 1.40 27.46 -2.60
CA VAL A 223 1.35 28.63 -1.73
C VAL A 223 2.61 29.48 -1.86
N ARG A 224 3.78 28.82 -1.95
CA ARG A 224 5.09 29.52 -2.07
C ARG A 224 5.28 30.20 -3.41
N GLN A 225 4.92 29.56 -4.50
CA GLN A 225 5.24 30.04 -5.86
C GLN A 225 4.03 30.63 -6.58
N ARG A 226 2.81 30.35 -6.14
CA ARG A 226 1.52 30.77 -6.73
C ARG A 226 1.46 30.59 -8.26
N SER A 227 2.13 29.56 -8.77
CA SER A 227 2.21 29.32 -10.21
C SER A 227 1.09 28.44 -10.72
N ARG A 228 0.56 28.74 -11.92
CA ARG A 228 -0.43 27.89 -12.61
C ARG A 228 0.06 26.44 -12.77
N LYS A 229 1.35 26.27 -13.01
CA LYS A 229 1.96 24.94 -13.18
C LYS A 229 1.84 24.11 -11.92
N ASN A 230 2.11 24.67 -10.74
CA ASN A 230 2.01 23.97 -9.46
C ASN A 230 0.55 23.70 -9.09
N PHE A 231 -0.35 24.63 -9.39
CA PHE A 231 -1.79 24.41 -9.25
C PHE A 231 -2.27 23.22 -10.09
N VAL A 232 -1.95 23.19 -11.39
CA VAL A 232 -2.34 22.10 -12.29
C VAL A 232 -1.75 20.75 -11.82
N ARG A 233 -0.52 20.73 -11.28
CA ARG A 233 0.05 19.51 -10.72
C ARG A 233 -0.68 19.03 -9.48
N GLY A 234 -1.00 19.93 -8.54
CA GLY A 234 -1.76 19.59 -7.33
C GLY A 234 -3.16 19.07 -7.65
N VAL A 235 -3.89 19.77 -8.52
CA VAL A 235 -5.22 19.34 -9.00
C VAL A 235 -5.12 18.01 -9.75
N GLY A 236 -4.14 17.88 -10.65
CA GLY A 236 -3.90 16.64 -11.41
C GLY A 236 -3.64 15.44 -10.50
N PHE A 237 -2.88 15.63 -9.40
CA PHE A 237 -2.68 14.61 -8.39
C PHE A 237 -3.99 14.22 -7.70
N GLY A 238 -4.77 15.22 -7.22
CA GLY A 238 -6.04 14.98 -6.51
C GLY A 238 -7.08 14.28 -7.39
N VAL A 239 -7.25 14.72 -8.65
CA VAL A 239 -8.16 14.07 -9.61
C VAL A 239 -7.71 12.64 -9.90
N ALA A 240 -6.43 12.40 -10.11
CA ALA A 240 -5.90 11.05 -10.36
C ALA A 240 -6.07 10.13 -9.13
N LEU A 241 -5.90 10.66 -7.91
CA LEU A 241 -6.18 9.95 -6.67
C LEU A 241 -7.64 9.49 -6.61
N LEU A 242 -8.58 10.41 -6.86
CA LEU A 242 -10.01 10.09 -6.88
C LEU A 242 -10.37 9.08 -7.98
N LEU A 243 -9.80 9.23 -9.18
CA LEU A 243 -9.98 8.24 -10.26
C LEU A 243 -9.47 6.85 -9.87
N GLY A 244 -8.32 6.77 -9.21
CA GLY A 244 -7.80 5.50 -8.68
C GLY A 244 -8.73 4.88 -7.63
N MET A 245 -9.45 5.68 -6.85
CA MET A 245 -10.37 5.24 -5.82
C MET A 245 -11.76 4.84 -6.35
N VAL A 246 -12.08 5.07 -7.60
CA VAL A 246 -13.42 4.87 -8.17
C VAL A 246 -14.07 3.53 -7.78
N PRO A 247 -13.38 2.36 -7.83
CA PRO A 247 -14.01 1.10 -7.40
C PRO A 247 -14.51 1.13 -5.95
N THR A 248 -13.74 1.72 -5.02
CA THR A 248 -14.16 1.88 -3.62
C THR A 248 -15.33 2.87 -3.50
N LEU A 249 -15.29 3.99 -4.23
CA LEU A 249 -16.38 4.98 -4.19
C LEU A 249 -17.69 4.39 -4.73
N VAL A 250 -17.64 3.58 -5.77
CA VAL A 250 -18.81 2.87 -6.32
C VAL A 250 -19.31 1.82 -5.32
N ALA A 251 -18.41 1.02 -4.73
CA ALA A 251 -18.78 0.05 -3.71
C ALA A 251 -19.44 0.72 -2.49
N ASN A 252 -18.91 1.85 -2.04
CA ASN A 252 -19.50 2.63 -0.95
C ASN A 252 -20.91 3.15 -1.32
N ALA A 253 -21.10 3.66 -2.55
CA ALA A 253 -22.40 4.12 -3.02
C ALA A 253 -23.45 2.98 -2.99
N ILE A 254 -23.08 1.78 -3.41
CA ILE A 254 -23.94 0.59 -3.43
C ILE A 254 -24.25 0.10 -2.01
N ASN A 255 -23.24 0.04 -1.15
CA ASN A 255 -23.32 -0.62 0.15
C ASN A 255 -23.68 0.35 1.29
N ALA A 256 -23.23 1.60 1.23
CA ALA A 256 -23.43 2.61 2.27
C ALA A 256 -24.28 3.82 1.81
N GLY A 257 -24.84 3.77 0.59
CA GLY A 257 -25.78 4.76 0.06
C GLY A 257 -25.13 6.03 -0.52
N SER A 258 -23.82 6.25 -0.33
CA SER A 258 -23.09 7.39 -0.90
C SER A 258 -21.64 7.04 -1.18
N PRO A 259 -21.02 7.58 -2.24
CA PRO A 259 -19.61 7.32 -2.56
C PRO A 259 -18.64 7.69 -1.43
N PHE A 260 -18.98 8.70 -0.64
CA PHE A 260 -18.14 9.21 0.45
C PHE A 260 -18.57 8.71 1.84
N SER A 261 -19.61 7.88 1.92
CA SER A 261 -19.95 7.17 3.15
C SER A 261 -18.95 6.04 3.39
N THR A 262 -18.68 5.79 4.67
CA THR A 262 -17.84 4.64 5.03
C THR A 262 -18.69 3.39 5.20
N THR A 263 -18.14 2.24 4.82
CA THR A 263 -18.68 0.92 5.17
C THR A 263 -18.27 0.51 6.59
N TYR A 264 -17.33 1.22 7.21
CA TYR A 264 -16.97 1.08 8.60
C TYR A 264 -17.88 1.95 9.46
N ASP A 265 -18.62 1.35 10.38
CA ASP A 265 -19.55 2.03 11.31
C ASP A 265 -19.47 1.42 12.71
N GLY A 266 -20.05 2.09 13.70
CA GLY A 266 -20.13 1.64 15.07
C GLY A 266 -18.75 1.33 15.67
N ALA A 267 -18.55 0.09 16.08
CA ALA A 267 -17.32 -0.35 16.74
C ALA A 267 -16.03 -0.20 15.93
N ASN A 268 -16.13 0.02 14.61
CA ASN A 268 -14.96 0.22 13.75
C ASN A 268 -14.65 1.70 13.50
N ALA A 269 -15.56 2.61 13.83
CA ALA A 269 -15.38 4.06 13.72
C ALA A 269 -15.07 4.64 15.10
N ILE A 270 -13.88 4.35 15.61
CA ILE A 270 -13.44 4.76 16.95
C ILE A 270 -12.82 6.15 16.88
N ALA A 271 -13.20 7.02 17.81
CA ALA A 271 -12.57 8.34 17.93
C ALA A 271 -11.06 8.20 18.21
N PRO A 272 -10.22 9.14 17.71
CA PRO A 272 -8.80 9.12 17.99
C PRO A 272 -8.55 9.14 19.50
N GLU A 273 -7.86 8.11 19.99
CA GLU A 273 -7.50 7.96 21.40
C GLU A 273 -6.08 7.40 21.50
N LEU A 274 -5.31 7.88 22.46
CA LEU A 274 -3.97 7.38 22.71
C LEU A 274 -4.06 6.23 23.75
N ASP A 275 -4.04 5.00 23.27
CA ASP A 275 -3.98 3.81 24.09
C ASP A 275 -2.54 3.36 24.28
N PHE A 276 -2.08 3.28 25.54
CA PHE A 276 -0.71 2.91 25.87
C PHE A 276 -0.38 1.46 25.48
N GLU A 277 -1.33 0.53 25.57
CA GLU A 277 -1.13 -0.88 25.20
C GLU A 277 -0.93 -1.01 23.69
N VAL A 278 -1.69 -0.24 22.90
CA VAL A 278 -1.54 -0.17 21.45
C VAL A 278 -0.18 0.42 21.07
N VAL A 279 0.21 1.54 21.71
CA VAL A 279 1.53 2.15 21.50
C VAL A 279 2.65 1.18 21.84
N TRP A 280 2.56 0.48 22.97
CA TRP A 280 3.55 -0.51 23.40
C TRP A 280 3.65 -1.67 22.39
N SER A 281 2.51 -2.12 21.87
CA SER A 281 2.45 -3.18 20.87
C SER A 281 3.18 -2.76 19.58
N TYR A 282 3.03 -1.51 19.13
CA TYR A 282 3.81 -0.99 17.99
C TYR A 282 5.31 -0.90 18.30
N LEU A 283 5.71 -0.46 19.48
CA LEU A 283 7.12 -0.33 19.87
C LEU A 283 7.86 -1.67 19.93
N THR A 284 7.15 -2.76 20.21
CA THR A 284 7.71 -4.11 20.31
C THR A 284 7.60 -4.93 19.02
N ASP A 285 6.90 -4.41 18.00
CA ASP A 285 6.72 -5.08 16.71
C ASP A 285 7.80 -4.69 15.68
N LEU A 286 7.98 -5.53 14.66
CA LEU A 286 8.90 -5.28 13.53
C LEU A 286 8.62 -3.95 12.80
N GLN A 287 7.42 -3.43 12.87
CA GLN A 287 7.05 -2.16 12.26
C GLN A 287 7.87 -1.00 12.81
N PHE A 288 8.16 -1.02 14.11
CA PHE A 288 8.90 0.06 14.78
C PHE A 288 10.33 0.26 14.24
N PRO A 289 11.22 -0.77 14.18
CA PRO A 289 12.54 -0.59 13.58
C PRO A 289 12.47 -0.16 12.10
N LEU A 290 11.47 -0.58 11.33
CA LEU A 290 11.30 -0.12 9.94
C LEU A 290 10.99 1.38 9.88
N LEU A 291 10.12 1.88 10.76
CA LEU A 291 9.82 3.31 10.87
C LEU A 291 11.06 4.10 11.32
N LEU A 292 11.83 3.59 12.29
CA LEU A 292 13.07 4.24 12.72
C LEU A 292 14.10 4.35 11.60
N ILE A 293 14.27 3.29 10.81
CA ILE A 293 15.16 3.30 9.62
C ILE A 293 14.66 4.34 8.61
N ALA A 294 13.36 4.39 8.35
CA ALA A 294 12.78 5.38 7.43
C ALA A 294 12.99 6.82 7.93
N ILE A 295 12.79 7.08 9.22
CA ILE A 295 13.01 8.40 9.84
C ILE A 295 14.49 8.79 9.76
N ALA A 296 15.40 7.90 10.15
CA ALA A 296 16.84 8.16 10.12
C ALA A 296 17.34 8.42 8.70
N TRP A 297 16.87 7.62 7.72
CA TRP A 297 17.23 7.82 6.32
C TRP A 297 16.64 9.11 5.75
N THR A 298 15.44 9.49 6.16
CA THR A 298 14.81 10.78 5.80
C THR A 298 15.65 11.96 6.31
N ALA A 299 16.11 11.91 7.56
CA ALA A 299 17.02 12.92 8.11
C ALA A 299 18.34 13.00 7.32
N LEU A 300 18.86 11.88 6.87
CA LEU A 300 20.03 11.83 5.99
C LEU A 300 19.75 12.42 4.61
N ALA A 301 18.57 12.18 4.04
CA ALA A 301 18.13 12.75 2.77
C ALA A 301 18.03 14.29 2.85
N TRP A 302 17.51 14.85 3.95
CA TRP A 302 17.55 16.28 4.24
C TRP A 302 18.98 16.84 4.23
N ARG A 303 19.90 16.19 4.96
CA ARG A 303 21.30 16.61 5.01
C ARG A 303 22.02 16.54 3.66
N ARG A 304 21.57 15.68 2.77
CA ARG A 304 22.11 15.51 1.40
C ARG A 304 21.45 16.43 0.35
N GLY A 305 20.54 17.30 0.77
CA GLY A 305 19.86 18.24 -0.13
C GLY A 305 18.73 17.63 -0.96
N GLN A 306 18.29 16.40 -0.65
CA GLN A 306 17.13 15.76 -1.28
C GLN A 306 15.81 16.25 -0.65
N ASN A 307 15.65 17.58 -0.56
CA ASN A 307 14.63 18.23 0.27
C ASN A 307 13.19 17.85 -0.12
N GLN A 308 12.90 17.67 -1.42
CA GLN A 308 11.55 17.35 -1.89
C GLN A 308 11.14 15.92 -1.49
N ILE A 309 12.04 14.95 -1.68
CA ILE A 309 11.82 13.57 -1.24
C ILE A 309 11.68 13.51 0.28
N ALA A 310 12.62 14.14 0.99
CA ALA A 310 12.62 14.17 2.44
C ALA A 310 11.35 14.80 3.01
N PHE A 311 10.85 15.87 2.39
CA PHE A 311 9.59 16.51 2.79
C PHE A 311 8.39 15.56 2.62
N VAL A 312 8.22 14.97 1.42
CA VAL A 312 7.10 14.06 1.14
C VAL A 312 7.12 12.86 2.09
N VAL A 313 8.31 12.26 2.30
CA VAL A 313 8.46 11.10 3.19
C VAL A 313 8.20 11.49 4.65
N SER A 314 8.76 12.61 5.13
CA SER A 314 8.52 13.10 6.51
C SER A 314 7.05 13.33 6.78
N ALA A 315 6.36 14.01 5.87
CA ALA A 315 4.94 14.30 6.01
C ALA A 315 4.07 13.03 5.98
N ASN A 316 4.38 12.07 5.08
CA ASN A 316 3.70 10.78 5.07
C ASN A 316 3.93 10.00 6.36
N LEU A 317 5.17 9.91 6.84
CA LEU A 317 5.48 9.23 8.10
C LEU A 317 4.74 9.88 9.27
N ALA A 318 4.80 11.23 9.38
CA ALA A 318 4.17 11.95 10.47
C ALA A 318 2.64 11.69 10.52
N VAL A 319 1.94 11.85 9.40
CA VAL A 319 0.49 11.66 9.35
C VAL A 319 0.10 10.22 9.65
N ASN A 320 0.79 9.23 9.06
CA ASN A 320 0.47 7.83 9.30
C ASN A 320 0.82 7.39 10.72
N ILE A 321 1.96 7.82 11.27
CA ILE A 321 2.33 7.49 12.66
C ILE A 321 1.30 8.08 13.62
N VAL A 322 0.94 9.36 13.48
CA VAL A 322 -0.09 9.98 14.32
C VAL A 322 -1.40 9.22 14.21
N PHE A 323 -1.87 8.93 12.99
CA PHE A 323 -3.11 8.20 12.78
C PHE A 323 -3.10 6.83 13.48
N PHE A 324 -2.07 6.00 13.25
CA PHE A 324 -2.05 4.64 13.79
C PHE A 324 -1.77 4.59 15.30
N LEU A 325 -1.05 5.56 15.87
CA LEU A 325 -0.86 5.64 17.31
C LEU A 325 -2.09 6.15 18.05
N THR A 326 -2.94 6.93 17.38
CA THR A 326 -4.21 7.42 17.96
C THR A 326 -5.41 6.56 17.59
N HIS A 327 -5.23 5.54 16.75
CA HIS A 327 -6.27 4.57 16.46
C HIS A 327 -6.13 3.41 17.46
N PRO A 328 -7.10 3.19 18.37
CA PRO A 328 -6.98 2.26 19.47
C PRO A 328 -7.12 0.78 19.05
N LEU A 329 -6.42 0.41 17.97
CA LEU A 329 -6.36 -0.93 17.42
C LEU A 329 -4.98 -1.23 16.86
N PHE A 330 -4.21 -2.07 17.55
CA PHE A 330 -2.96 -2.59 17.02
C PHE A 330 -3.20 -3.66 15.96
N THR A 331 -2.48 -3.53 14.86
CA THR A 331 -2.40 -4.59 13.84
C THR A 331 -0.96 -4.69 13.29
N PRO A 332 -0.38 -5.90 13.20
CA PRO A 332 1.05 -6.09 12.90
C PRO A 332 1.44 -5.77 11.45
N TYR A 333 0.57 -5.12 10.68
CA TYR A 333 0.84 -4.72 9.30
C TYR A 333 0.32 -3.31 8.96
N TYR A 334 -0.20 -2.53 9.91
CA TYR A 334 -0.82 -1.23 9.61
C TYR A 334 0.19 -0.20 9.10
N THR A 335 1.38 -0.14 9.67
CA THR A 335 2.40 0.82 9.24
C THR A 335 3.32 0.28 8.15
N ILE A 336 3.20 -1.00 7.77
CA ILE A 336 4.02 -1.60 6.70
C ILE A 336 3.92 -0.83 5.37
N PRO A 337 2.72 -0.42 4.88
CA PRO A 337 2.63 0.33 3.63
C PRO A 337 3.39 1.65 3.64
N VAL A 338 3.26 2.45 4.71
CA VAL A 338 3.97 3.73 4.80
C VAL A 338 5.48 3.53 4.96
N ALA A 339 5.92 2.53 5.72
CA ALA A 339 7.33 2.18 5.83
C ALA A 339 7.90 1.76 4.47
N ALA A 340 7.19 0.89 3.74
CA ALA A 340 7.57 0.43 2.41
C ALA A 340 7.65 1.59 1.40
N LEU A 341 6.59 2.40 1.27
CA LEU A 341 6.59 3.57 0.38
C LEU A 341 7.76 4.50 0.69
N SER A 342 8.01 4.77 1.98
CA SER A 342 9.08 5.65 2.43
C SER A 342 10.46 5.09 2.08
N LEU A 343 10.72 3.84 2.44
CA LEU A 343 12.03 3.20 2.22
C LEU A 343 12.33 2.99 0.73
N TRP A 344 11.35 2.59 -0.08
CA TRP A 344 11.51 2.51 -1.53
C TRP A 344 11.78 3.88 -2.15
N THR A 345 11.07 4.94 -1.69
CA THR A 345 11.27 6.31 -2.18
C THR A 345 12.67 6.81 -1.86
N LEU A 346 13.14 6.59 -0.64
CA LEU A 346 14.49 6.98 -0.21
C LEU A 346 15.59 6.18 -0.94
N LEU A 347 15.38 4.88 -1.15
CA LEU A 347 16.33 4.05 -1.89
C LEU A 347 16.47 4.55 -3.33
N TYR A 348 15.37 4.63 -4.06
CA TYR A 348 15.42 5.08 -5.46
C TYR A 348 15.89 6.53 -5.59
N GLY A 349 15.48 7.42 -4.68
CA GLY A 349 15.97 8.80 -4.64
C GLY A 349 17.47 8.86 -4.49
N THR A 350 18.03 8.05 -3.57
CA THR A 350 19.49 7.97 -3.37
C THR A 350 20.21 7.43 -4.60
N LEU A 351 19.71 6.33 -5.18
CA LEU A 351 20.34 5.67 -6.34
C LEU A 351 20.31 6.56 -7.60
N MET A 352 19.19 7.27 -7.84
CA MET A 352 19.04 8.16 -8.99
C MET A 352 19.87 9.44 -8.85
N ALA A 353 19.97 10.02 -7.63
CA ALA A 353 20.79 11.21 -7.37
C ALA A 353 22.27 10.95 -7.57
N SER A 354 22.79 9.79 -7.16
CA SER A 354 24.20 9.37 -7.39
C SER A 354 24.54 9.39 -8.86
N GLY A 355 23.61 9.00 -9.72
CA GLY A 355 23.79 8.96 -11.16
C GLY A 355 23.97 10.32 -11.82
N THR A 356 23.31 11.35 -11.33
CA THR A 356 23.42 12.70 -11.88
C THR A 356 24.74 13.37 -11.53
N HIS A 357 25.25 13.13 -10.32
CA HIS A 357 26.53 13.68 -9.88
C HIS A 357 27.73 13.12 -10.64
N GLU A 358 27.69 11.85 -11.02
CA GLU A 358 28.78 11.19 -11.74
C GLU A 358 28.79 11.60 -13.22
N ALA A 359 27.62 11.72 -13.85
CA ALA A 359 27.50 12.24 -15.21
C ALA A 359 28.01 13.70 -15.30
N ALA A 360 27.81 14.52 -14.28
CA ALA A 360 28.34 15.89 -14.25
C ALA A 360 29.87 15.97 -14.03
N ARG A 361 30.50 14.93 -13.47
CA ARG A 361 31.94 14.83 -13.25
C ARG A 361 32.69 14.16 -14.40
N SER A 362 31.98 13.57 -15.37
CA SER A 362 32.60 12.97 -16.55
C SER A 362 33.26 14.06 -17.44
N PRO A 363 34.46 13.81 -18.02
CA PRO A 363 35.13 14.75 -18.92
C PRO A 363 34.25 15.25 -20.06
N ALA A 364 33.33 14.41 -20.54
CA ALA A 364 32.34 14.81 -21.56
C ALA A 364 31.30 15.83 -21.05
N GLY A 365 30.99 15.81 -19.75
CA GLY A 365 30.08 16.81 -19.13
C GLY A 365 30.72 18.18 -18.94
N LEU A 366 32.05 18.22 -18.71
CA LEU A 366 32.81 19.47 -18.60
C LEU A 366 32.98 20.20 -19.95
N ALA A 367 33.02 19.44 -21.07
CA ALA A 367 33.13 20.02 -22.38
C ALA A 367 31.84 20.74 -22.87
N VAL A 368 30.67 20.32 -22.41
CA VAL A 368 29.38 20.95 -22.73
C VAL A 368 29.08 22.17 -21.85
N ALA A 369 29.61 22.23 -20.61
CA ALA A 369 29.43 23.35 -19.72
C ALA A 369 30.32 24.56 -20.05
N GLY A 370 31.40 24.37 -20.82
CA GLY A 370 32.28 25.44 -21.31
C GLY A 370 31.83 26.13 -22.61
N LEU A 371 30.70 25.70 -23.17
CA LEU A 371 30.15 26.25 -24.44
C LEU A 371 28.81 27.02 -24.26
N ARG A 372 28.48 27.41 -23.04
CA ARG A 372 27.29 28.24 -22.74
C ARG A 372 27.68 29.58 -22.12
#